data_6b3b9cb37a353bf716d16df0987188f6
#
_entry.id   6b3b9cb37a353bf716d16df0987188f6
#
_cell.length_a   1.000
_cell.length_b   1.000
_cell.length_c   1.000
_cell.angle_alpha   90.00
_cell.angle_beta   90.00
_cell.angle_gamma   90.00
#
_symmetry.space_group_name_H-M   'P 1'
#
loop_
_entity.id
_entity.type
_entity.pdbx_description
1 polymer ?
#
loop_
_entity_poly.entity_id
_entity_poly.type
_entity_poly.pdbx_seq_one_letter_code
_entity_poly.pdbx_strand_id
1 'polypeptide(L)'
;MPERCSRFAEYRDKVLELFASKGFGQVGMRELATCLGLSPGSLYHHYPSKQHLLLDLIEEFYEELLATLGRIPQKAPAKRDRLNNLIRAHLNLHRDMPWHFRLVERDSGCLNEEQQARVRQLREQYERTLLVVLGARSRFSESGQLAAGHAIASLLNSAPSWLTTHALDEQEHNELLENLVSGAIERLLAPRRTGEAISISRSIEKTSNNIQAAAAF
;
A
#
# COMPACT_ATOMS: atom_id res chain seq x y z
N MET A 1 -24.96 1.65 -24.54
CA MET A 1 -23.71 2.40 -24.32
C MET A 1 -22.61 1.57 -23.65
N PRO A 2 -22.50 0.25 -23.83
CA PRO A 2 -21.45 -0.59 -23.20
C PRO A 2 -20.07 -0.50 -23.89
N GLU A 3 -20.03 -0.30 -25.22
CA GLU A 3 -18.78 -0.36 -25.98
C GLU A 3 -17.80 0.80 -25.73
N ARG A 4 -18.27 1.99 -25.39
CA ARG A 4 -17.39 3.13 -25.07
C ARG A 4 -16.67 2.96 -23.74
N CYS A 5 -17.33 2.42 -22.70
CA CYS A 5 -16.70 2.11 -21.41
C CYS A 5 -15.63 1.01 -21.55
N SER A 6 -15.89 -0.03 -22.34
CA SER A 6 -14.94 -1.12 -22.56
C SER A 6 -13.67 -0.67 -23.28
N ARG A 7 -13.80 0.15 -24.34
CA ARG A 7 -12.64 0.70 -25.06
C ARG A 7 -11.80 1.65 -24.19
N PHE A 8 -12.44 2.47 -23.36
CA PHE A 8 -11.71 3.40 -22.49
C PHE A 8 -10.91 2.64 -21.42
N ALA A 9 -11.47 1.60 -20.81
CA ALA A 9 -10.75 0.73 -19.89
C ALA A 9 -9.55 0.05 -20.56
N GLU A 10 -9.71 -0.53 -21.74
CA GLU A 10 -8.60 -1.15 -22.50
C GLU A 10 -7.46 -0.17 -22.82
N TYR A 11 -7.81 1.08 -23.13
CA TYR A 11 -6.80 2.11 -23.39
C TYR A 11 -6.09 2.57 -22.11
N ARG A 12 -6.76 2.56 -20.97
CA ARG A 12 -6.16 2.89 -19.67
C ARG A 12 -5.09 1.86 -19.29
N ASP A 13 -5.36 0.57 -19.48
CA ASP A 13 -4.38 -0.49 -19.22
C ASP A 13 -3.11 -0.30 -20.07
N LYS A 14 -3.24 0.07 -21.33
CA LYS A 14 -2.10 0.40 -22.20
C LYS A 14 -1.30 1.61 -21.68
N VAL A 15 -1.95 2.62 -21.16
CA VAL A 15 -1.28 3.79 -20.55
C VAL A 15 -0.55 3.40 -19.27
N LEU A 16 -1.19 2.57 -18.42
CA LEU A 16 -0.57 2.03 -17.22
C LEU A 16 0.68 1.24 -17.56
N GLU A 17 0.60 0.33 -18.51
CA GLU A 17 1.75 -0.45 -18.99
C GLU A 17 2.84 0.45 -19.54
N LEU A 18 2.47 1.48 -20.32
CA LEU A 18 3.42 2.44 -20.88
C LEU A 18 4.16 3.22 -19.78
N PHE A 19 3.45 3.76 -18.80
CA PHE A 19 4.07 4.41 -17.66
C PHE A 19 4.90 3.43 -16.83
N ALA A 20 4.38 2.26 -16.53
CA ALA A 20 5.08 1.27 -15.72
C ALA A 20 6.35 0.74 -16.39
N SER A 21 6.38 0.58 -17.72
CA SER A 21 7.53 0.07 -18.46
C SER A 21 8.59 1.15 -18.71
N LYS A 22 8.20 2.31 -19.24
CA LYS A 22 9.14 3.38 -19.62
C LYS A 22 9.48 4.34 -18.48
N GLY A 23 8.59 4.49 -17.50
CA GLY A 23 8.65 5.55 -16.50
C GLY A 23 7.89 6.80 -16.92
N PHE A 24 7.19 7.40 -15.96
CA PHE A 24 6.40 8.61 -16.19
C PHE A 24 7.20 9.74 -16.87
N GLY A 25 8.47 9.94 -16.45
CA GLY A 25 9.32 11.01 -16.97
C GLY A 25 9.57 10.92 -18.46
N GLN A 26 9.66 9.71 -19.01
CA GLN A 26 10.02 9.45 -20.41
C GLN A 26 8.83 9.50 -21.37
N VAL A 27 7.60 9.44 -20.86
CA VAL A 27 6.39 9.39 -21.68
C VAL A 27 5.86 10.81 -21.93
N GLY A 28 5.68 11.16 -23.21
CA GLY A 28 5.15 12.47 -23.63
C GLY A 28 3.64 12.44 -23.89
N MET A 29 2.98 13.62 -23.86
CA MET A 29 1.55 13.75 -24.14
C MET A 29 1.15 13.27 -25.54
N ARG A 30 2.02 13.41 -26.55
CA ARG A 30 1.75 12.91 -27.91
C ARG A 30 1.74 11.38 -27.97
N GLU A 31 2.64 10.74 -27.24
CA GLU A 31 2.72 9.28 -27.14
C GLU A 31 1.49 8.73 -26.39
N LEU A 32 1.07 9.40 -25.31
CA LEU A 32 -0.16 9.08 -24.58
C LEU A 32 -1.39 9.21 -25.49
N ALA A 33 -1.49 10.27 -26.26
CA ALA A 33 -2.58 10.45 -27.22
C ALA A 33 -2.65 9.29 -28.22
N THR A 34 -1.51 8.91 -28.79
CA THR A 34 -1.41 7.76 -29.71
C THR A 34 -1.83 6.47 -29.02
N CYS A 35 -1.35 6.22 -27.79
CA CYS A 35 -1.68 5.04 -27.00
C CYS A 35 -3.19 4.95 -26.70
N LEU A 36 -3.83 6.09 -26.42
CA LEU A 36 -5.26 6.21 -26.17
C LEU A 36 -6.14 6.24 -27.43
N GLY A 37 -5.54 6.22 -28.63
CA GLY A 37 -6.26 6.37 -29.89
C GLY A 37 -6.91 7.74 -30.07
N LEU A 38 -6.36 8.79 -29.42
CA LEU A 38 -6.85 10.17 -29.43
C LEU A 38 -5.91 11.08 -30.24
N SER A 39 -6.46 12.21 -30.72
CA SER A 39 -5.61 13.31 -31.14
C SER A 39 -4.98 13.99 -29.92
N PRO A 40 -3.78 14.61 -30.06
CA PRO A 40 -3.20 15.38 -28.95
C PRO A 40 -4.12 16.46 -28.40
N GLY A 41 -4.86 17.17 -29.26
CA GLY A 41 -5.83 18.19 -28.83
C GLY A 41 -6.99 17.60 -28.03
N SER A 42 -7.50 16.42 -28.44
CA SER A 42 -8.53 15.70 -27.69
C SER A 42 -8.02 15.25 -26.32
N LEU A 43 -6.77 14.78 -26.24
CA LEU A 43 -6.18 14.38 -24.94
C LEU A 43 -6.05 15.58 -23.99
N TYR A 44 -5.58 16.72 -24.47
CA TYR A 44 -5.48 17.93 -23.64
C TYR A 44 -6.83 18.46 -23.16
N HIS A 45 -7.91 18.19 -23.90
CA HIS A 45 -9.26 18.52 -23.44
C HIS A 45 -9.70 17.66 -22.23
N HIS A 46 -9.27 16.42 -22.16
CA HIS A 46 -9.58 15.50 -21.04
C HIS A 46 -8.60 15.65 -19.88
N TYR A 47 -7.31 15.76 -20.20
CA TYR A 47 -6.21 15.81 -19.24
C TYR A 47 -5.30 17.02 -19.55
N PRO A 48 -5.41 18.11 -18.78
CA PRO A 48 -4.60 19.31 -18.98
C PRO A 48 -3.09 19.05 -18.94
N SER A 49 -2.67 17.99 -18.22
CA SER A 49 -1.29 17.52 -18.20
C SER A 49 -1.23 16.01 -17.95
N LYS A 50 -0.06 15.40 -18.17
CA LYS A 50 0.13 13.99 -17.86
C LYS A 50 0.05 13.67 -16.36
N GLN A 51 0.29 14.67 -15.49
CA GLN A 51 0.09 14.53 -14.04
C GLN A 51 -1.37 14.32 -13.67
N HIS A 52 -2.33 14.92 -14.39
CA HIS A 52 -3.75 14.68 -14.14
C HIS A 52 -4.14 13.25 -14.49
N LEU A 53 -3.61 12.71 -15.60
CA LEU A 53 -3.83 11.31 -15.96
C LEU A 53 -3.17 10.36 -14.94
N LEU A 54 -1.95 10.69 -14.48
CA LEU A 54 -1.28 9.92 -13.43
C LEU A 54 -2.07 9.92 -12.13
N LEU A 55 -2.59 11.08 -11.71
CA LEU A 55 -3.42 11.18 -10.52
C LEU A 55 -4.67 10.31 -10.64
N ASP A 56 -5.36 10.36 -11.77
CA ASP A 56 -6.57 9.60 -12.05
C ASP A 56 -6.32 8.08 -11.91
N LEU A 57 -5.19 7.58 -12.43
CA LEU A 57 -4.78 6.18 -12.29
C LEU A 57 -4.43 5.80 -10.84
N ILE A 58 -3.84 6.73 -10.08
CA ILE A 58 -3.52 6.52 -8.65
C ILE A 58 -4.81 6.54 -7.81
N GLU A 59 -5.76 7.42 -8.12
CA GLU A 59 -7.06 7.46 -7.44
C GLU A 59 -7.82 6.13 -7.64
N GLU A 60 -7.89 5.63 -8.87
CA GLU A 60 -8.48 4.32 -9.20
C GLU A 60 -7.84 3.18 -8.39
N PHE A 61 -6.53 3.18 -8.24
CA PHE A 61 -5.82 2.21 -7.42
C PHE A 61 -6.28 2.23 -5.96
N TYR A 62 -6.37 3.42 -5.34
CA TYR A 62 -6.83 3.53 -3.95
C TYR A 62 -8.32 3.22 -3.79
N GLU A 63 -9.15 3.54 -4.78
CA GLU A 63 -10.56 3.15 -4.82
C GLU A 63 -10.71 1.62 -4.81
N GLU A 64 -9.94 0.91 -5.62
CA GLU A 64 -9.99 -0.56 -5.67
C GLU A 64 -9.41 -1.20 -4.39
N LEU A 65 -8.35 -0.63 -3.80
CA LEU A 65 -7.85 -1.03 -2.49
C LEU A 65 -8.93 -0.91 -1.40
N LEU A 66 -9.64 0.21 -1.36
CA LEU A 66 -10.73 0.45 -0.41
C LEU A 66 -11.92 -0.47 -0.67
N ALA A 67 -12.29 -0.70 -1.93
CA ALA A 67 -13.33 -1.63 -2.32
C ALA A 67 -12.97 -3.06 -1.90
N THR A 68 -11.72 -3.45 -2.06
CA THR A 68 -11.21 -4.76 -1.64
C THR A 68 -11.33 -4.96 -0.12
N LEU A 69 -10.99 -3.94 0.67
CA LEU A 69 -11.21 -3.98 2.12
C LEU A 69 -12.70 -4.08 2.49
N GLY A 70 -13.58 -3.41 1.75
CA GLY A 70 -15.03 -3.45 1.94
C GLY A 70 -15.66 -4.83 1.68
N ARG A 71 -15.04 -5.64 0.83
CA ARG A 71 -15.50 -7.02 0.51
C ARG A 71 -15.12 -8.03 1.60
N ILE A 72 -14.22 -7.68 2.54
CA ILE A 72 -13.79 -8.59 3.61
C ILE A 72 -14.88 -8.72 4.67
N PRO A 73 -15.35 -9.94 5.00
CA PRO A 73 -16.39 -10.13 5.97
C PRO A 73 -15.99 -9.64 7.36
N GLN A 74 -16.69 -8.62 7.87
CA GLN A 74 -16.45 -8.05 9.21
C GLN A 74 -16.80 -9.05 10.34
N LYS A 75 -17.68 -10.00 10.05
CA LYS A 75 -18.19 -11.01 11.00
C LYS A 75 -17.45 -12.35 10.91
N ALA A 76 -16.24 -12.40 10.37
CA ALA A 76 -15.46 -13.63 10.36
C ALA A 76 -15.25 -14.12 11.81
N PRO A 77 -15.41 -15.42 12.10
CA PRO A 77 -15.44 -15.96 13.46
C PRO A 77 -14.12 -15.79 14.20
N ALA A 78 -13.00 -15.83 13.49
CA ALA A 78 -11.69 -15.62 14.07
C ALA A 78 -10.95 -14.42 13.46
N LYS A 79 -10.15 -13.74 14.28
CA LYS A 79 -9.30 -12.62 13.86
C LYS A 79 -8.29 -13.07 12.79
N ARG A 80 -7.80 -14.31 12.91
CA ARG A 80 -6.87 -14.91 11.96
C ARG A 80 -7.50 -15.11 10.59
N ASP A 81 -8.77 -15.51 10.53
CA ASP A 81 -9.48 -15.69 9.27
C ASP A 81 -9.64 -14.36 8.51
N ARG A 82 -9.91 -13.26 9.24
CA ARG A 82 -9.97 -11.93 8.62
C ARG A 82 -8.61 -11.51 8.06
N LEU A 83 -7.54 -11.76 8.79
CA LEU A 83 -6.18 -11.48 8.33
C LEU A 83 -5.84 -12.28 7.07
N ASN A 84 -6.10 -13.59 7.08
CA ASN A 84 -5.85 -14.44 5.92
C ASN A 84 -6.68 -14.02 4.71
N ASN A 85 -7.96 -13.68 4.91
CA ASN A 85 -8.82 -13.18 3.84
C ASN A 85 -8.32 -11.85 3.28
N LEU A 86 -7.82 -10.95 4.14
CA LEU A 86 -7.22 -9.69 3.72
C LEU A 86 -5.96 -9.91 2.89
N ILE A 87 -5.04 -10.74 3.36
CA ILE A 87 -3.79 -11.04 2.65
C ILE A 87 -4.10 -11.62 1.29
N ARG A 88 -4.98 -12.65 1.24
CA ARG A 88 -5.36 -13.31 0.00
C ARG A 88 -6.05 -12.37 -0.99
N ALA A 89 -6.96 -11.51 -0.51
CA ALA A 89 -7.62 -10.52 -1.34
C ALA A 89 -6.60 -9.51 -1.90
N HIS A 90 -5.62 -9.11 -1.10
CA HIS A 90 -4.56 -8.19 -1.53
C HIS A 90 -3.60 -8.82 -2.53
N LEU A 91 -3.20 -10.08 -2.33
CA LEU A 91 -2.38 -10.83 -3.30
C LEU A 91 -3.11 -11.02 -4.63
N ASN A 92 -4.42 -11.27 -4.60
CA ASN A 92 -5.23 -11.33 -5.81
C ASN A 92 -5.23 -9.96 -6.54
N LEU A 93 -5.45 -8.87 -5.80
CA LEU A 93 -5.40 -7.53 -6.36
C LEU A 93 -4.04 -7.21 -6.99
N HIS A 94 -2.96 -7.68 -6.39
CA HIS A 94 -1.61 -7.52 -6.96
C HIS A 94 -1.44 -8.22 -8.31
N ARG A 95 -2.11 -9.36 -8.52
CA ARG A 95 -2.14 -10.07 -9.82
C ARG A 95 -3.02 -9.37 -10.84
N ASP A 96 -4.15 -8.82 -10.37
CA ASP A 96 -5.13 -8.16 -11.24
C ASP A 96 -4.69 -6.75 -11.67
N MET A 97 -3.90 -6.05 -10.83
CA MET A 97 -3.49 -4.65 -11.03
C MET A 97 -1.97 -4.43 -10.89
N PRO A 98 -1.08 -5.25 -11.50
CA PRO A 98 0.37 -5.20 -11.24
C PRO A 98 1.00 -3.86 -11.65
N TRP A 99 0.49 -3.24 -12.69
CA TRP A 99 0.98 -1.95 -13.19
C TRP A 99 0.64 -0.79 -12.27
N HIS A 100 -0.51 -0.82 -11.57
CA HIS A 100 -0.89 0.20 -10.61
C HIS A 100 0.03 0.19 -9.39
N PHE A 101 0.32 -0.98 -8.81
CA PHE A 101 1.27 -1.08 -7.70
C PHE A 101 2.62 -0.48 -8.07
N ARG A 102 3.16 -0.86 -9.23
CA ARG A 102 4.44 -0.34 -9.71
C ARG A 102 4.41 1.17 -9.97
N LEU A 103 3.32 1.69 -10.54
CA LEU A 103 3.14 3.10 -10.82
C LEU A 103 3.12 3.92 -9.53
N VAL A 104 2.32 3.51 -8.55
CA VAL A 104 2.17 4.21 -7.27
C VAL A 104 3.48 4.24 -6.50
N GLU A 105 4.22 3.12 -6.46
CA GLU A 105 5.50 3.03 -5.78
C GLU A 105 6.55 3.97 -6.40
N ARG A 106 6.63 4.01 -7.72
CA ARG A 106 7.71 4.72 -8.43
C ARG A 106 7.38 6.17 -8.77
N ASP A 107 6.17 6.44 -9.25
CA ASP A 107 5.87 7.68 -9.96
C ASP A 107 5.00 8.68 -9.17
N SER A 108 4.51 8.34 -7.96
CA SER A 108 3.71 9.25 -7.11
C SER A 108 4.43 10.58 -6.82
N GLY A 109 5.75 10.56 -6.74
CA GLY A 109 6.57 11.75 -6.55
C GLY A 109 6.60 12.71 -7.73
N CYS A 110 6.11 12.30 -8.92
CA CYS A 110 6.04 13.13 -10.10
C CYS A 110 4.81 14.06 -10.15
N LEU A 111 3.90 13.94 -9.20
CA LEU A 111 2.73 14.79 -9.05
C LEU A 111 3.11 16.14 -8.45
N ASN A 112 2.30 17.19 -8.71
CA ASN A 112 2.45 18.47 -8.03
C ASN A 112 2.02 18.39 -6.56
N GLU A 113 2.27 19.46 -5.77
CA GLU A 113 2.01 19.48 -4.32
C GLU A 113 0.55 19.21 -3.95
N GLU A 114 -0.40 19.82 -4.69
CA GLU A 114 -1.83 19.63 -4.48
C GLU A 114 -2.25 18.19 -4.75
N GLN A 115 -1.80 17.62 -5.86
CA GLN A 115 -2.05 16.24 -6.25
C GLN A 115 -1.41 15.26 -5.26
N GLN A 116 -0.19 15.53 -4.80
CA GLN A 116 0.45 14.73 -3.75
C GLN A 116 -0.32 14.79 -2.42
N ALA A 117 -0.89 15.96 -2.07
CA ALA A 117 -1.74 16.10 -0.89
C ALA A 117 -2.99 15.22 -1.04
N ARG A 118 -3.60 15.19 -2.22
CA ARG A 118 -4.74 14.31 -2.53
C ARG A 118 -4.37 12.82 -2.38
N VAL A 119 -3.26 12.40 -2.93
CA VAL A 119 -2.77 11.00 -2.81
C VAL A 119 -2.47 10.64 -1.34
N ARG A 120 -1.89 11.57 -0.56
CA ARG A 120 -1.70 11.34 0.89
C ARG A 120 -3.02 11.11 1.62
N GLN A 121 -4.08 11.87 1.32
CA GLN A 121 -5.40 11.67 1.91
C GLN A 121 -5.99 10.28 1.59
N LEU A 122 -5.90 9.86 0.34
CA LEU A 122 -6.38 8.53 -0.07
C LEU A 122 -5.61 7.40 0.62
N ARG A 123 -4.29 7.52 0.69
CA ARG A 123 -3.43 6.59 1.41
C ARG A 123 -3.80 6.50 2.88
N GLU A 124 -3.93 7.62 3.56
CA GLU A 124 -4.32 7.65 4.97
C GLU A 124 -5.71 7.03 5.20
N GLN A 125 -6.66 7.29 4.30
CA GLN A 125 -7.98 6.69 4.35
C GLN A 125 -7.88 5.16 4.25
N TYR A 126 -7.10 4.65 3.28
CA TYR A 126 -6.86 3.22 3.13
C TYR A 126 -6.20 2.62 4.37
N GLU A 127 -5.12 3.22 4.88
CA GLU A 127 -4.37 2.76 6.05
C GLU A 127 -5.26 2.71 7.32
N ARG A 128 -6.09 3.71 7.53
CA ARG A 128 -7.08 3.73 8.64
C ARG A 128 -8.12 2.64 8.48
N THR A 129 -8.65 2.43 7.27
CA THR A 129 -9.64 1.39 6.99
C THR A 129 -9.04 0.00 7.19
N LEU A 130 -7.81 -0.20 6.76
CA LEU A 130 -7.04 -1.43 6.96
C LEU A 130 -6.94 -1.81 8.46
N LEU A 131 -6.57 -0.85 9.32
CA LEU A 131 -6.51 -1.07 10.77
C LEU A 131 -7.87 -1.38 11.39
N VAL A 132 -8.95 -0.79 10.88
CA VAL A 132 -10.32 -1.11 11.31
C VAL A 132 -10.67 -2.56 10.95
N VAL A 133 -10.40 -2.99 9.73
CA VAL A 133 -10.62 -4.37 9.27
C VAL A 133 -9.83 -5.36 10.13
N LEU A 134 -8.60 -5.05 10.48
CA LEU A 134 -7.75 -5.87 11.35
C LEU A 134 -8.13 -5.82 12.83
N GLY A 135 -9.07 -4.94 13.21
CA GLY A 135 -9.45 -4.74 14.62
C GLY A 135 -8.33 -4.15 15.49
N ALA A 136 -7.44 -3.38 14.90
CA ALA A 136 -6.23 -2.86 15.53
C ALA A 136 -6.34 -1.42 16.02
N ARG A 137 -7.43 -0.72 15.69
CA ARG A 137 -7.58 0.73 15.87
C ARG A 137 -7.39 1.21 17.32
N SER A 138 -7.81 0.44 18.32
CA SER A 138 -7.77 0.84 19.73
C SER A 138 -6.44 0.57 20.43
N ARG A 139 -5.47 -0.03 19.74
CA ARG A 139 -4.23 -0.52 20.37
C ARG A 139 -3.10 0.49 20.41
N PHE A 140 -3.18 1.50 19.57
CA PHE A 140 -2.12 2.48 19.36
C PHE A 140 -2.61 3.88 19.71
N SER A 141 -1.69 4.76 20.11
CA SER A 141 -1.93 6.20 20.04
C SER A 141 -2.24 6.61 18.61
N GLU A 142 -2.74 7.81 18.39
CA GLU A 142 -3.04 8.31 17.04
C GLU A 142 -1.83 8.22 16.10
N SER A 143 -0.67 8.71 16.54
CA SER A 143 0.58 8.59 15.78
C SER A 143 1.00 7.14 15.56
N GLY A 144 0.79 6.27 16.56
CA GLY A 144 1.07 4.84 16.45
C GLY A 144 0.14 4.14 15.46
N GLN A 145 -1.13 4.58 15.34
CA GLN A 145 -2.07 4.06 14.34
C GLN A 145 -1.62 4.43 12.92
N LEU A 146 -1.23 5.67 12.68
CA LEU A 146 -0.71 6.10 11.39
C LEU A 146 0.53 5.29 11.00
N ALA A 147 1.49 5.16 11.91
CA ALA A 147 2.72 4.39 11.67
C ALA A 147 2.44 2.91 11.42
N ALA A 148 1.56 2.29 12.20
CA ALA A 148 1.20 0.87 12.02
C ALA A 148 0.42 0.64 10.71
N GLY A 149 -0.53 1.52 10.38
CA GLY A 149 -1.27 1.47 9.12
C GLY A 149 -0.33 1.57 7.93
N HIS A 150 0.58 2.55 7.96
CA HIS A 150 1.58 2.72 6.91
C HIS A 150 2.52 1.51 6.76
N ALA A 151 3.03 0.97 7.88
CA ALA A 151 3.90 -0.21 7.85
C ALA A 151 3.20 -1.45 7.27
N ILE A 152 1.94 -1.70 7.66
CA ILE A 152 1.15 -2.83 7.14
C ILE A 152 0.84 -2.63 5.66
N ALA A 153 0.41 -1.44 5.26
CA ALA A 153 0.12 -1.11 3.87
C ALA A 153 1.36 -1.27 2.99
N SER A 154 2.51 -0.75 3.43
CA SER A 154 3.79 -0.89 2.72
C SER A 154 4.20 -2.35 2.57
N LEU A 155 4.06 -3.16 3.63
CA LEU A 155 4.35 -4.58 3.58
C LEU A 155 3.46 -5.30 2.55
N LEU A 156 2.15 -5.07 2.59
CA LEU A 156 1.19 -5.68 1.65
C LEU A 156 1.47 -5.26 0.20
N ASN A 157 1.81 -4.00 -0.03
CA ASN A 157 2.04 -3.46 -1.36
C ASN A 157 3.37 -3.93 -1.98
N SER A 158 4.42 -4.09 -1.17
CA SER A 158 5.78 -4.36 -1.68
C SER A 158 6.17 -5.84 -1.59
N ALA A 159 5.65 -6.61 -0.61
CA ALA A 159 6.07 -8.00 -0.40
C ALA A 159 5.94 -8.90 -1.65
N PRO A 160 4.89 -8.79 -2.47
CA PRO A 160 4.78 -9.61 -3.68
C PRO A 160 5.93 -9.40 -4.68
N SER A 161 6.52 -8.20 -4.72
CA SER A 161 7.64 -7.91 -5.63
C SER A 161 8.98 -8.49 -5.18
N TRP A 162 9.13 -8.83 -3.90
CA TRP A 162 10.41 -9.30 -3.34
C TRP A 162 10.82 -10.68 -3.82
N LEU A 163 9.84 -11.53 -4.15
CA LEU A 163 10.07 -12.93 -4.55
C LEU A 163 10.06 -13.15 -6.06
N THR A 164 9.82 -12.11 -6.86
CA THR A 164 9.71 -12.23 -8.33
C THR A 164 11.01 -12.65 -9.03
N THR A 165 12.15 -12.49 -8.37
CA THR A 165 13.48 -12.85 -8.92
C THR A 165 13.87 -14.31 -8.70
N HIS A 166 13.07 -15.08 -7.98
CA HIS A 166 13.34 -16.47 -7.64
C HIS A 166 12.50 -17.42 -8.51
N ALA A 167 13.08 -18.56 -8.86
CA ALA A 167 12.39 -19.61 -9.63
C ALA A 167 11.52 -20.47 -8.68
N LEU A 168 10.55 -19.84 -8.01
CA LEU A 168 9.56 -20.50 -7.17
C LEU A 168 8.35 -20.88 -8.01
N ASP A 169 7.71 -22.01 -7.68
CA ASP A 169 6.38 -22.26 -8.21
C ASP A 169 5.33 -21.34 -7.56
N GLU A 170 4.17 -21.22 -8.18
CA GLU A 170 3.12 -20.32 -7.71
C GLU A 170 2.61 -20.65 -6.30
N GLN A 171 2.55 -21.93 -5.95
CA GLN A 171 2.09 -22.37 -4.64
C GLN A 171 3.11 -22.01 -3.56
N GLU A 172 4.38 -22.32 -3.78
CA GLU A 172 5.48 -21.99 -2.86
C GLU A 172 5.63 -20.47 -2.68
N HIS A 173 5.50 -19.72 -3.76
CA HIS A 173 5.52 -18.24 -3.72
C HIS A 173 4.38 -17.71 -2.83
N ASN A 174 3.14 -18.14 -3.07
CA ASN A 174 1.99 -17.70 -2.29
C ASN A 174 2.10 -18.09 -0.82
N GLU A 175 2.56 -19.31 -0.52
CA GLU A 175 2.73 -19.79 0.85
C GLU A 175 3.79 -18.97 1.61
N LEU A 176 4.92 -18.69 0.99
CA LEU A 176 5.96 -17.84 1.57
C LEU A 176 5.46 -16.43 1.87
N LEU A 177 4.74 -15.82 0.91
CA LEU A 177 4.15 -14.48 1.10
C LEU A 177 3.10 -14.47 2.20
N GLU A 178 2.16 -15.43 2.20
CA GLU A 178 1.13 -15.52 3.24
C GLU A 178 1.77 -15.67 4.62
N ASN A 179 2.77 -16.53 4.79
CA ASN A 179 3.45 -16.73 6.04
C ASN A 179 4.24 -15.51 6.51
N LEU A 180 5.00 -14.88 5.60
CA LEU A 180 5.78 -13.69 5.91
C LEU A 180 4.87 -12.54 6.35
N VAL A 181 3.86 -12.24 5.55
CA VAL A 181 2.97 -11.09 5.77
C VAL A 181 2.09 -11.32 6.99
N SER A 182 1.51 -12.52 7.16
CA SER A 182 0.69 -12.83 8.34
C SER A 182 1.51 -12.77 9.62
N GLY A 183 2.69 -13.37 9.63
CA GLY A 183 3.58 -13.36 10.80
C GLY A 183 4.01 -11.95 11.20
N ALA A 184 4.36 -11.10 10.23
CA ALA A 184 4.72 -9.71 10.49
C ALA A 184 3.55 -8.90 11.06
N ILE A 185 2.36 -9.01 10.47
CA ILE A 185 1.16 -8.31 10.91
C ILE A 185 0.70 -8.82 12.28
N GLU A 186 0.66 -10.13 12.50
CA GLU A 186 0.31 -10.73 13.79
C GLU A 186 1.25 -10.25 14.89
N ARG A 187 2.55 -10.20 14.63
CA ARG A 187 3.54 -9.72 15.59
C ARG A 187 3.39 -8.23 15.89
N LEU A 188 3.17 -7.41 14.87
CA LEU A 188 2.92 -5.98 15.03
C LEU A 188 1.66 -5.72 15.87
N LEU A 189 0.62 -6.53 15.66
CA LEU A 189 -0.66 -6.42 16.37
C LEU A 189 -0.71 -7.24 17.68
N ALA A 190 0.33 -7.96 18.05
CA ALA A 190 0.39 -8.75 19.28
C ALA A 190 0.30 -7.88 20.54
N PRO A 191 -0.37 -8.28 21.66
CA PRO A 191 -0.40 -7.52 22.88
C PRO A 191 1.03 -7.18 23.36
N ARG A 192 1.22 -5.95 23.86
CA ARG A 192 2.48 -5.63 24.55
C ARG A 192 2.66 -6.61 25.72
N ARG A 193 3.77 -7.31 25.74
CA ARG A 193 4.15 -8.09 26.93
C ARG A 193 4.45 -7.10 28.05
N THR A 194 3.55 -7.04 29.02
CA THR A 194 3.63 -6.14 30.20
C THR A 194 4.87 -6.42 31.07
N GLY A 195 5.66 -7.45 30.77
CA GLY A 195 6.87 -7.81 31.53
C GLY A 195 8.19 -7.18 31.06
N GLU A 196 8.29 -6.79 29.78
CA GLU A 196 9.58 -6.27 29.25
C GLU A 196 9.80 -4.77 29.57
N ALA A 197 8.71 -3.99 29.69
CA ALA A 197 8.81 -2.56 30.06
C ALA A 197 9.34 -2.37 31.48
N ILE A 198 9.00 -3.27 32.42
CA ILE A 198 9.46 -3.23 33.81
C ILE A 198 10.94 -3.63 33.92
N SER A 199 11.40 -4.54 33.05
CA SER A 199 12.81 -4.98 33.02
C SER A 199 13.75 -3.89 32.50
N ILE A 200 13.37 -3.16 31.47
CA ILE A 200 14.21 -2.09 30.89
C ILE A 200 14.29 -0.89 31.86
N SER A 201 13.15 -0.48 32.44
CA SER A 201 13.13 0.62 33.43
C SER A 201 13.98 0.29 34.66
N ARG A 202 13.89 -0.94 35.20
CA ARG A 202 14.74 -1.38 36.33
C ARG A 202 16.21 -1.48 35.98
N SER A 203 16.56 -1.83 34.74
CA SER A 203 17.95 -1.86 34.28
C SER A 203 18.53 -0.45 34.14
N ILE A 204 17.74 0.51 33.64
CA ILE A 204 18.15 1.91 33.51
C ILE A 204 18.32 2.55 34.89
N GLU A 205 17.39 2.33 35.82
CA GLU A 205 17.52 2.83 37.20
C GLU A 205 18.74 2.25 37.94
N LYS A 206 19.02 0.94 37.79
CA LYS A 206 20.22 0.33 38.36
C LYS A 206 21.50 0.89 37.78
N THR A 207 21.55 1.16 36.48
CA THR A 207 22.72 1.73 35.80
C THR A 207 22.93 3.19 36.23
N SER A 208 21.87 3.98 36.37
CA SER A 208 21.91 5.38 36.81
C SER A 208 22.40 5.49 38.29
N ASN A 209 21.88 4.64 39.17
CA ASN A 209 22.31 4.60 40.55
C ASN A 209 23.77 4.15 40.75
N ASN A 210 24.25 3.22 39.90
CA ASN A 210 25.65 2.81 39.92
C ASN A 210 26.61 3.92 39.43
N ILE A 211 26.19 4.72 38.45
CA ILE A 211 26.96 5.85 37.94
C ILE A 211 27.04 6.97 38.98
N GLN A 212 25.94 7.24 39.68
CA GLN A 212 25.93 8.24 40.78
C GLN A 212 26.78 7.80 42.01
N ALA A 213 26.78 6.51 42.34
CA ALA A 213 27.58 5.97 43.41
C ALA A 213 29.10 6.00 43.09
N ALA A 214 29.46 5.80 41.82
CA ALA A 214 30.87 5.87 41.36
C ALA A 214 31.42 7.29 41.22
N ALA A 215 30.54 8.31 41.13
CA ALA A 215 30.96 9.72 41.06
C ALA A 215 31.08 10.40 42.43
N ALA A 216 30.81 9.69 43.54
CA ALA A 216 30.84 10.18 44.92
C ALA A 216 32.09 9.73 45.71
N PHE A 217 33.07 9.11 45.02
CA PHE A 217 34.40 8.77 45.52
C PHE A 217 35.47 9.46 44.66
#